data_fbb2d3c0f95ced8337f3ed9670a88643
#
_entry.id   fbb2d3c0f95ced8337f3ed9670a88643
#
_cell.length_a   1.000
_cell.length_b   1.000
_cell.length_c   1.000
_cell.angle_alpha   90.00
_cell.angle_beta   90.00
_cell.angle_gamma   90.00
#
_symmetry.space_group_name_H-M   'P 1'
#
loop_
_entity.id
_entity.type
_entity.pdbx_description
1 polymer ?
#
loop_
_entity_poly.entity_id
_entity_poly.type
_entity_poly.pdbx_seq_one_letter_code
_entity_poly.pdbx_strand_id
1 'polypeptide(L)'
;MRMRRNILYWVAAVLLLTACNESLEDTYSDFAGDGKIRYVAKCTEVHATPGWERLMVDWINGTDATIDKIKVIWSCEERRDSVMLPGASTSYELTNLEDGTYRFDVCAVDAAGNESLVETTYGRPYTREHEIMLAFRGVTRSYFLKNKMIFFSDQWNENIIELQLKYKNSAGDTRYYTFDKETSYNTLVTIPDVSMNPADTVYVLRRGKLEDCPDIIETRT
;
A
#
# COMPACT_ATOMS: atom_id res chain seq x y z
N MET A 1 54.11 -31.40 57.61
CA MET A 1 52.88 -31.71 56.83
C MET A 1 52.08 -30.52 56.43
N ARG A 2 52.06 -29.37 57.09
CA ARG A 2 51.36 -28.12 56.76
C ARG A 2 51.90 -27.39 55.52
N MET A 3 53.21 -27.39 55.31
CA MET A 3 53.85 -26.65 54.22
C MET A 3 53.53 -27.18 52.83
N ARG A 4 53.41 -28.47 52.61
CA ARG A 4 53.02 -29.12 51.35
C ARG A 4 51.56 -28.79 50.93
N ARG A 5 50.68 -28.64 51.93
CA ARG A 5 49.28 -28.36 51.71
C ARG A 5 49.07 -26.90 51.23
N ASN A 6 49.87 -25.95 51.76
CA ASN A 6 49.77 -24.54 51.33
C ASN A 6 50.36 -24.31 49.91
N ILE A 7 51.40 -25.09 49.53
CA ILE A 7 51.95 -25.02 48.15
C ILE A 7 50.91 -25.53 47.15
N LEU A 8 50.14 -26.58 47.50
CA LEU A 8 49.08 -27.08 46.61
C LEU A 8 47.96 -26.09 46.40
N TYR A 9 47.56 -25.29 47.40
CA TYR A 9 46.59 -24.26 47.29
C TYR A 9 47.09 -23.08 46.44
N TRP A 10 48.38 -22.71 46.54
CA TRP A 10 48.99 -21.68 45.73
C TRP A 10 49.09 -22.10 44.25
N VAL A 11 49.44 -23.33 43.96
CA VAL A 11 49.48 -23.87 42.59
C VAL A 11 48.07 -23.95 41.99
N ALA A 12 47.09 -24.39 42.77
CA ALA A 12 45.69 -24.38 42.31
C ALA A 12 45.14 -22.97 42.07
N ALA A 13 45.49 -21.97 42.89
CA ALA A 13 45.10 -20.60 42.71
C ALA A 13 45.73 -19.96 41.46
N VAL A 14 47.00 -20.30 41.16
CA VAL A 14 47.68 -19.81 39.96
C VAL A 14 47.10 -20.46 38.68
N LEU A 15 46.72 -21.74 38.72
CA LEU A 15 46.05 -22.42 37.60
C LEU A 15 44.64 -21.89 37.30
N LEU A 16 43.93 -21.36 38.32
CA LEU A 16 42.61 -20.76 38.14
C LEU A 16 42.70 -19.36 37.51
N LEU A 17 43.85 -18.67 37.58
CA LEU A 17 44.05 -17.35 36.98
C LEU A 17 44.44 -17.40 35.49
N THR A 18 44.81 -18.57 34.95
CA THR A 18 45.18 -18.74 33.53
C THR A 18 44.03 -19.27 32.67
N ALA A 19 42.85 -19.54 33.26
CA ALA A 19 41.72 -20.16 32.55
C ALA A 19 40.81 -19.16 31.79
N CYS A 20 41.10 -17.87 31.82
CA CYS A 20 40.34 -16.87 31.07
C CYS A 20 41.29 -15.96 30.32
N ASN A 21 41.89 -16.44 29.26
CA ASN A 21 42.71 -15.63 28.39
C ASN A 21 42.35 -15.78 26.90
N GLU A 22 41.16 -16.30 26.63
CA GLU A 22 40.57 -16.09 25.32
C GLU A 22 39.88 -14.73 25.37
N SER A 23 40.43 -13.75 24.64
CA SER A 23 39.77 -12.46 24.50
C SER A 23 38.46 -12.70 23.76
N LEU A 24 37.39 -12.09 24.23
CA LEU A 24 36.11 -12.08 23.50
C LEU A 24 36.30 -11.65 22.03
N GLU A 25 37.31 -10.84 21.73
CA GLU A 25 37.68 -10.44 20.39
C GLU A 25 38.18 -11.58 19.50
N ASP A 26 38.96 -12.56 20.05
CA ASP A 26 39.45 -13.70 19.26
C ASP A 26 38.31 -14.67 18.92
N THR A 27 37.34 -14.84 19.83
CA THR A 27 36.16 -15.70 19.60
C THR A 27 35.20 -15.04 18.56
N TYR A 28 35.13 -13.72 18.53
CA TYR A 28 34.34 -13.01 17.55
C TYR A 28 35.04 -12.89 16.19
N SER A 29 36.38 -12.93 16.10
CA SER A 29 37.11 -12.85 14.84
C SER A 29 36.79 -14.00 13.89
N ASP A 30 36.55 -15.21 14.43
CA ASP A 30 36.20 -16.40 13.66
C ASP A 30 34.77 -16.31 13.05
N PHE A 31 33.90 -15.49 13.63
CA PHE A 31 32.52 -15.27 13.18
C PHE A 31 32.33 -13.95 12.41
N ALA A 32 33.25 -12.99 12.60
CA ALA A 32 33.10 -11.64 12.02
C ALA A 32 33.64 -11.54 10.57
N GLY A 33 34.28 -12.59 10.04
CA GLY A 33 35.00 -12.51 8.75
C GLY A 33 36.08 -11.40 8.78
N ASP A 34 36.68 -11.12 7.66
CA ASP A 34 37.77 -10.14 7.51
C ASP A 34 37.36 -8.67 7.61
N GLY A 35 36.15 -8.35 8.06
CA GLY A 35 35.61 -6.97 8.07
C GLY A 35 34.89 -6.57 9.32
N LYS A 36 34.98 -5.27 9.66
CA LYS A 36 34.07 -4.65 10.65
C LYS A 36 32.65 -4.83 10.16
N ILE A 37 31.78 -5.46 10.97
CA ILE A 37 30.34 -5.51 10.70
C ILE A 37 29.86 -4.07 10.69
N ARG A 38 29.55 -3.52 9.52
CA ARG A 38 28.91 -2.23 9.37
C ARG A 38 27.40 -2.45 9.36
N TYR A 39 26.74 -1.85 10.32
CA TYR A 39 25.28 -1.79 10.31
C TYR A 39 24.86 -0.56 9.51
N VAL A 40 24.20 -0.75 8.41
CA VAL A 40 23.57 0.32 7.65
C VAL A 40 22.34 0.80 8.43
N ALA A 41 22.15 2.12 8.57
CA ALA A 41 20.99 2.67 9.23
C ALA A 41 19.70 2.30 8.45
N LYS A 42 18.69 1.78 9.16
CA LYS A 42 17.42 1.38 8.54
C LYS A 42 16.56 2.58 8.15
N CYS A 43 15.69 2.38 7.18
CA CYS A 43 14.55 3.25 6.93
C CYS A 43 13.57 3.18 8.09
N THR A 44 12.84 4.25 8.34
CA THR A 44 11.83 4.35 9.41
C THR A 44 10.55 4.97 8.87
N GLU A 45 9.46 4.87 9.65
CA GLU A 45 8.15 5.45 9.32
C GLU A 45 7.68 5.06 7.90
N VAL A 46 7.75 3.76 7.60
CA VAL A 46 7.31 3.24 6.31
C VAL A 46 5.79 3.17 6.29
N HIS A 47 5.18 3.92 5.39
CA HIS A 47 3.73 3.98 5.20
C HIS A 47 3.35 3.58 3.78
N ALA A 48 2.16 2.99 3.62
CA ALA A 48 1.57 2.69 2.32
C ALA A 48 0.23 3.41 2.21
N THR A 49 0.16 4.40 1.32
CA THR A 49 -1.05 5.17 1.03
C THR A 49 -1.79 4.56 -0.15
N PRO A 50 -3.06 4.15 0.01
CA PRO A 50 -3.83 3.56 -1.06
C PRO A 50 -4.30 4.59 -2.08
N GLY A 51 -4.24 4.22 -3.36
CA GLY A 51 -4.82 4.95 -4.49
C GLY A 51 -5.62 4.02 -5.39
N TRP A 52 -6.10 4.55 -6.52
CA TRP A 52 -6.82 3.75 -7.51
C TRP A 52 -5.85 2.85 -8.30
N GLU A 53 -5.98 1.54 -8.12
CA GLU A 53 -5.11 0.51 -8.71
C GLU A 53 -3.61 0.77 -8.48
N ARG A 54 -3.28 1.46 -7.36
CA ARG A 54 -1.91 1.82 -6.98
C ARG A 54 -1.71 1.93 -5.47
N LEU A 55 -0.45 1.82 -5.06
CA LEU A 55 0.00 2.10 -3.69
C LEU A 55 1.23 3.02 -3.75
N MET A 56 1.20 4.08 -2.96
CA MET A 56 2.36 4.94 -2.72
C MET A 56 2.99 4.49 -1.40
N VAL A 57 4.24 4.08 -1.44
CA VAL A 57 5.00 3.75 -0.23
C VAL A 57 6.02 4.84 0.02
N ASP A 58 6.03 5.40 1.21
CA ASP A 58 6.95 6.45 1.65
C ASP A 58 7.66 6.06 2.95
N TRP A 59 8.83 6.64 3.16
CA TRP A 59 9.68 6.35 4.30
C TRP A 59 10.63 7.51 4.61
N ILE A 60 11.19 7.48 5.81
CA ILE A 60 12.29 8.34 6.20
C ILE A 60 13.60 7.55 6.11
N ASN A 61 14.57 8.10 5.38
CA ASN A 61 15.90 7.50 5.29
C ASN A 61 16.64 7.60 6.61
N GLY A 62 17.44 6.58 6.93
CA GLY A 62 18.40 6.67 8.01
C GLY A 62 19.46 7.78 7.78
N THR A 63 20.04 8.28 8.85
CA THR A 63 21.04 9.38 8.81
C THR A 63 22.45 8.91 8.44
N ASP A 64 22.60 7.73 7.88
CA ASP A 64 23.89 7.17 7.51
C ASP A 64 24.33 7.62 6.11
N ALA A 65 25.46 8.31 6.03
CA ALA A 65 26.06 8.77 4.78
C ALA A 65 26.56 7.63 3.86
N THR A 66 26.59 6.40 4.32
CA THR A 66 27.02 5.24 3.52
C THR A 66 25.91 4.61 2.72
N ILE A 67 24.66 5.06 2.88
CA ILE A 67 23.51 4.58 2.10
C ILE A 67 23.71 4.95 0.63
N ASP A 68 23.80 3.92 -0.23
CA ASP A 68 23.94 4.07 -1.68
C ASP A 68 22.59 3.86 -2.40
N LYS A 69 21.80 2.89 -1.91
CA LYS A 69 20.51 2.52 -2.50
C LYS A 69 19.47 2.23 -1.44
N ILE A 70 18.22 2.33 -1.85
CA ILE A 70 17.06 1.82 -1.10
C ILE A 70 16.48 0.65 -1.87
N LYS A 71 16.27 -0.45 -1.19
CA LYS A 71 15.62 -1.65 -1.72
C LYS A 71 14.20 -1.71 -1.20
N VAL A 72 13.25 -1.72 -2.13
CA VAL A 72 11.83 -1.91 -1.84
C VAL A 72 11.42 -3.28 -2.39
N ILE A 73 10.92 -4.14 -1.54
CA ILE A 73 10.41 -5.46 -1.88
C ILE A 73 8.92 -5.45 -1.62
N TRP A 74 8.12 -5.99 -2.52
CA TRP A 74 6.70 -6.16 -2.29
C TRP A 74 6.24 -7.56 -2.61
N SER A 75 5.19 -7.99 -1.94
CA SER A 75 4.54 -9.27 -2.17
C SER A 75 3.05 -9.18 -1.97
N CYS A 76 2.31 -9.90 -2.81
CA CYS A 76 0.88 -10.13 -2.67
C CYS A 76 0.63 -11.59 -3.04
N GLU A 77 0.06 -12.35 -2.10
CA GLU A 77 -0.09 -13.79 -2.21
C GLU A 77 1.24 -14.50 -2.53
N GLU A 78 1.32 -15.24 -3.65
CA GLU A 78 2.54 -15.93 -4.08
C GLU A 78 3.47 -15.05 -4.94
N ARG A 79 3.02 -13.87 -5.37
CA ARG A 79 3.81 -12.95 -6.19
C ARG A 79 4.72 -12.11 -5.31
N ARG A 80 5.99 -12.03 -5.70
CA ARG A 80 6.99 -11.19 -5.03
C ARG A 80 7.90 -10.57 -6.07
N ASP A 81 8.20 -9.29 -5.88
CA ASP A 81 9.13 -8.54 -6.72
C ASP A 81 9.87 -7.47 -5.89
N SER A 82 10.85 -6.80 -6.50
CA SER A 82 11.63 -5.78 -5.82
C SER A 82 12.20 -4.76 -6.78
N VAL A 83 12.52 -3.57 -6.26
CA VAL A 83 13.22 -2.53 -6.99
C VAL A 83 14.37 -1.96 -6.14
N MET A 84 15.44 -1.56 -6.83
CA MET A 84 16.55 -0.81 -6.23
C MET A 84 16.47 0.64 -6.68
N LEU A 85 16.34 1.54 -5.73
CA LEU A 85 16.23 2.98 -5.94
C LEU A 85 17.50 3.69 -5.49
N PRO A 86 17.77 4.92 -5.99
CA PRO A 86 18.84 5.75 -5.45
C PRO A 86 18.70 5.96 -3.94
N GLY A 87 19.83 6.05 -3.20
CA GLY A 87 19.83 6.18 -1.74
C GLY A 87 19.11 7.42 -1.19
N ALA A 88 18.91 8.46 -2.00
CA ALA A 88 18.16 9.65 -1.65
C ALA A 88 16.63 9.51 -1.83
N SER A 89 16.15 8.38 -2.37
CA SER A 89 14.71 8.15 -2.57
C SER A 89 14.00 8.02 -1.23
N THR A 90 12.81 8.61 -1.13
CA THR A 90 11.96 8.58 0.07
C THR A 90 10.57 8.03 -0.23
N SER A 91 10.29 7.65 -1.47
CA SER A 91 9.02 7.09 -1.87
C SER A 91 9.15 6.21 -3.11
N TYR A 92 8.18 5.31 -3.28
CA TYR A 92 8.02 4.48 -4.46
C TYR A 92 6.54 4.25 -4.75
N GLU A 93 6.13 4.43 -6.00
CA GLU A 93 4.78 4.18 -6.45
C GLU A 93 4.70 2.86 -7.21
N LEU A 94 3.80 1.98 -6.75
CA LEU A 94 3.49 0.73 -7.41
C LEU A 94 2.10 0.84 -8.04
N THR A 95 2.00 0.64 -9.36
CA THR A 95 0.79 0.88 -10.17
C THR A 95 0.29 -0.38 -10.85
N ASN A 96 -0.94 -0.33 -11.41
CA ASN A 96 -1.62 -1.44 -12.08
C ASN A 96 -1.80 -2.66 -11.16
N LEU A 97 -2.20 -2.38 -9.93
CA LEU A 97 -2.38 -3.38 -8.90
C LEU A 97 -3.76 -4.02 -9.01
N GLU A 98 -3.81 -5.33 -8.81
CA GLU A 98 -5.02 -6.09 -8.58
C GLU A 98 -5.46 -5.97 -7.12
N ASP A 99 -6.71 -6.35 -6.83
CA ASP A 99 -7.20 -6.37 -5.46
C ASP A 99 -6.40 -7.38 -4.61
N GLY A 100 -6.03 -6.96 -3.41
CA GLY A 100 -5.25 -7.77 -2.50
C GLY A 100 -4.47 -6.94 -1.50
N THR A 101 -4.02 -7.57 -0.44
CA THR A 101 -3.13 -6.94 0.56
C THR A 101 -1.68 -7.12 0.14
N TYR A 102 -1.01 -6.02 -0.11
CA TYR A 102 0.42 -5.97 -0.44
C TYR A 102 1.22 -5.75 0.83
N ARG A 103 2.23 -6.57 1.02
CA ARG A 103 3.28 -6.35 2.02
C ARG A 103 4.45 -5.65 1.35
N PHE A 104 4.98 -4.61 1.99
CA PHE A 104 6.19 -3.91 1.59
C PHE A 104 7.26 -4.06 2.65
N ASP A 105 8.45 -4.41 2.22
CA ASP A 105 9.65 -4.47 3.03
C ASP A 105 10.67 -3.47 2.46
N VAL A 106 11.08 -2.47 3.25
CA VAL A 106 12.00 -1.42 2.83
C VAL A 106 13.29 -1.51 3.63
N CYS A 107 14.44 -1.52 2.96
CA CYS A 107 15.75 -1.48 3.59
C CYS A 107 16.73 -0.60 2.81
N ALA A 108 17.71 -0.06 3.53
CA ALA A 108 18.83 0.66 2.95
C ALA A 108 19.97 -0.29 2.62
N VAL A 109 20.72 0.02 1.57
CA VAL A 109 21.85 -0.79 1.08
C VAL A 109 23.05 0.12 0.89
N ASP A 110 24.22 -0.28 1.39
CA ASP A 110 25.48 0.45 1.19
C ASP A 110 26.17 0.07 -0.14
N ALA A 111 27.24 0.78 -0.48
CA ALA A 111 28.01 0.51 -1.70
C ALA A 111 28.69 -0.86 -1.72
N ALA A 112 28.87 -1.51 -0.57
CA ALA A 112 29.42 -2.86 -0.45
C ALA A 112 28.34 -3.94 -0.58
N GLY A 113 27.05 -3.57 -0.62
CA GLY A 113 25.92 -4.47 -0.72
C GLY A 113 25.38 -4.98 0.63
N ASN A 114 25.81 -4.38 1.75
CA ASN A 114 25.25 -4.73 3.05
C ASN A 114 23.87 -4.10 3.19
N GLU A 115 22.90 -4.88 3.66
CA GLU A 115 21.51 -4.43 3.87
C GLU A 115 21.27 -4.05 5.33
N SER A 116 20.46 -3.02 5.54
CA SER A 116 19.96 -2.65 6.87
C SER A 116 18.91 -3.65 7.36
N LEU A 117 18.47 -3.46 8.60
CA LEU A 117 17.22 -4.07 9.06
C LEU A 117 16.07 -3.57 8.19
N VAL A 118 15.12 -4.47 7.93
CA VAL A 118 13.92 -4.20 7.15
C VAL A 118 12.87 -3.52 8.01
N GLU A 119 12.18 -2.54 7.44
CA GLU A 119 10.94 -2.00 8.00
C GLU A 119 9.78 -2.43 7.10
N THR A 120 8.69 -2.91 7.71
CA THR A 120 7.57 -3.52 6.98
C THR A 120 6.30 -2.71 7.14
N THR A 121 5.56 -2.54 6.04
CA THR A 121 4.19 -1.99 6.05
C THR A 121 3.28 -2.81 5.14
N TYR A 122 1.97 -2.55 5.24
CA TYR A 122 0.95 -3.21 4.44
C TYR A 122 0.02 -2.16 3.83
N GLY A 123 -0.45 -2.43 2.61
CA GLY A 123 -1.44 -1.60 1.93
C GLY A 123 -2.35 -2.43 1.06
N ARG A 124 -3.57 -1.97 0.83
CA ARG A 124 -4.52 -2.54 -0.13
C ARG A 124 -4.97 -1.44 -1.06
N PRO A 125 -4.76 -1.56 -2.38
CA PRO A 125 -5.21 -0.55 -3.33
C PRO A 125 -6.73 -0.53 -3.43
N TYR A 126 -7.29 0.58 -3.85
CA TYR A 126 -8.68 0.64 -4.26
C TYR A 126 -8.78 0.13 -5.70
N THR A 127 -9.61 -0.88 -5.90
CA THR A 127 -9.87 -1.51 -7.20
C THR A 127 -11.36 -1.69 -7.41
N ARG A 128 -11.78 -2.19 -8.55
CA ARG A 128 -13.20 -2.48 -8.81
C ARG A 128 -13.76 -3.58 -7.92
N GLU A 129 -12.93 -4.49 -7.49
CA GLU A 129 -13.26 -5.63 -6.63
C GLU A 129 -13.31 -5.25 -5.15
N HIS A 130 -12.73 -4.10 -4.79
CA HIS A 130 -12.72 -3.64 -3.40
C HIS A 130 -14.16 -3.37 -2.90
N GLU A 131 -14.50 -3.87 -1.71
CA GLU A 131 -15.85 -3.77 -1.14
C GLU A 131 -16.40 -2.36 -1.01
N ILE A 132 -15.53 -1.36 -0.87
CA ILE A 132 -15.94 0.05 -0.80
C ILE A 132 -16.63 0.52 -2.08
N MET A 133 -16.38 -0.16 -3.21
CA MET A 133 -17.02 0.17 -4.48
C MET A 133 -18.53 -0.10 -4.47
N LEU A 134 -19.02 -0.92 -3.54
CA LEU A 134 -20.45 -1.09 -3.31
C LEU A 134 -21.11 0.21 -2.84
N ALA A 135 -20.37 1.04 -2.11
CA ALA A 135 -20.82 2.33 -1.64
C ALA A 135 -21.04 3.35 -2.78
N PHE A 136 -20.38 3.16 -3.92
CA PHE A 136 -20.52 4.04 -5.10
C PHE A 136 -21.75 3.75 -5.97
N ARG A 137 -22.68 2.92 -5.52
CA ARG A 137 -23.84 2.57 -6.36
C ARG A 137 -24.77 3.73 -6.66
N GLY A 138 -25.04 4.63 -5.73
CA GLY A 138 -25.79 5.88 -5.92
C GLY A 138 -27.21 5.79 -6.49
N VAL A 139 -27.48 4.80 -7.35
CA VAL A 139 -28.78 4.53 -7.96
C VAL A 139 -29.25 3.15 -7.55
N THR A 140 -30.40 3.08 -6.86
CA THR A 140 -30.89 1.83 -6.28
C THR A 140 -31.81 1.08 -7.21
N ARG A 141 -32.65 1.81 -7.99
CA ARG A 141 -33.62 1.24 -8.91
C ARG A 141 -33.75 2.07 -10.15
N SER A 142 -33.92 1.42 -11.31
CA SER A 142 -34.23 2.05 -12.57
C SER A 142 -35.34 1.28 -13.29
N TYR A 143 -36.22 2.03 -13.97
CA TYR A 143 -37.33 1.47 -14.74
C TYR A 143 -37.44 2.20 -16.09
N PHE A 144 -37.73 1.45 -17.14
CA PHE A 144 -38.13 2.02 -18.43
C PHE A 144 -39.64 1.98 -18.57
N LEU A 145 -40.21 3.13 -18.91
CA LEU A 145 -41.62 3.26 -19.23
C LEU A 145 -41.76 4.00 -20.57
N LYS A 146 -42.02 3.22 -21.65
CA LYS A 146 -41.95 3.75 -23.03
C LYS A 146 -40.59 4.42 -23.24
N ASN A 147 -40.58 5.69 -23.73
CA ASN A 147 -39.37 6.49 -23.97
C ASN A 147 -38.90 7.27 -22.72
N LYS A 148 -39.30 6.88 -21.55
CA LYS A 148 -38.90 7.49 -20.27
C LYS A 148 -38.11 6.53 -19.44
N MET A 149 -37.12 7.04 -18.74
CA MET A 149 -36.36 6.31 -17.74
C MET A 149 -36.62 6.93 -16.38
N ILE A 150 -36.93 6.11 -15.40
CA ILE A 150 -37.25 6.52 -14.03
C ILE A 150 -36.18 5.95 -13.12
N PHE A 151 -35.58 6.81 -12.33
CA PHE A 151 -34.58 6.43 -11.32
C PHE A 151 -35.10 6.72 -9.94
N PHE A 152 -34.72 5.87 -9.02
CA PHE A 152 -34.93 6.07 -7.60
C PHE A 152 -33.62 5.80 -6.85
N SER A 153 -33.18 6.75 -6.04
CA SER A 153 -32.06 6.62 -5.13
C SER A 153 -32.55 6.90 -3.72
N ASP A 154 -32.54 5.89 -2.86
CA ASP A 154 -32.86 5.99 -1.44
C ASP A 154 -31.61 6.19 -0.56
N GLN A 155 -30.44 6.10 -1.16
CA GLN A 155 -29.17 6.26 -0.47
C GLN A 155 -28.23 7.11 -1.33
N TRP A 156 -27.70 8.17 -0.73
CA TRP A 156 -26.63 8.96 -1.31
C TRP A 156 -25.36 8.73 -0.51
N ASN A 157 -24.33 8.22 -1.15
CA ASN A 157 -23.05 8.04 -0.51
C ASN A 157 -22.30 9.36 -0.47
N GLU A 158 -21.80 9.76 0.71
CA GLU A 158 -21.07 11.02 0.92
C GLU A 158 -19.77 11.10 0.10
N ASN A 159 -19.22 9.96 -0.30
CA ASN A 159 -18.05 9.89 -1.14
C ASN A 159 -18.34 10.17 -2.62
N ILE A 160 -19.60 10.21 -3.05
CA ILE A 160 -19.98 10.55 -4.44
C ILE A 160 -19.94 12.06 -4.60
N ILE A 161 -19.01 12.51 -5.46
CA ILE A 161 -18.91 13.92 -5.89
C ILE A 161 -19.87 14.20 -7.03
N GLU A 162 -19.99 13.27 -7.98
CA GLU A 162 -20.82 13.43 -9.18
C GLU A 162 -21.41 12.07 -9.57
N LEU A 163 -22.71 12.09 -9.87
CA LEU A 163 -23.46 10.97 -10.41
C LEU A 163 -24.15 11.45 -11.70
N GLN A 164 -23.83 10.81 -12.82
CA GLN A 164 -24.31 11.23 -14.11
C GLN A 164 -24.78 10.03 -14.94
N LEU A 165 -25.86 10.23 -15.69
CA LEU A 165 -26.28 9.31 -16.74
C LEU A 165 -25.82 9.81 -18.09
N LYS A 166 -25.28 8.90 -18.89
CA LYS A 166 -25.03 9.08 -20.30
C LYS A 166 -25.97 8.17 -21.09
N TYR A 167 -26.81 8.75 -21.93
CA TYR A 167 -27.83 8.02 -22.71
C TYR A 167 -28.00 8.66 -24.10
N LYS A 168 -28.71 7.98 -25.00
CA LYS A 168 -29.16 8.54 -26.26
C LYS A 168 -30.64 8.92 -26.17
N ASN A 169 -31.01 10.03 -26.79
CA ASN A 169 -32.40 10.42 -26.96
C ASN A 169 -33.04 9.68 -28.16
N SER A 170 -34.34 9.90 -28.41
CA SER A 170 -35.07 9.31 -29.54
C SER A 170 -34.54 9.74 -30.91
N ALA A 171 -33.84 10.88 -31.01
CA ALA A 171 -33.17 11.35 -32.22
C ALA A 171 -31.80 10.73 -32.45
N GLY A 172 -31.27 9.93 -31.48
CA GLY A 172 -29.94 9.31 -31.53
C GLY A 172 -28.83 10.20 -30.98
N ASP A 173 -29.11 11.38 -30.46
CA ASP A 173 -28.12 12.28 -29.87
C ASP A 173 -27.69 11.77 -28.48
N THR A 174 -26.41 11.89 -28.15
CA THR A 174 -25.91 11.62 -26.80
C THR A 174 -26.33 12.75 -25.87
N ARG A 175 -26.92 12.38 -24.75
CA ARG A 175 -27.38 13.25 -23.68
C ARG A 175 -26.76 12.84 -22.34
N TYR A 176 -26.68 13.82 -21.44
CA TYR A 176 -26.21 13.64 -20.09
C TYR A 176 -27.23 14.18 -19.10
N TYR A 177 -27.46 13.48 -18.02
CA TYR A 177 -28.28 13.96 -16.90
C TYR A 177 -27.46 13.80 -15.63
N THR A 178 -27.21 14.92 -14.93
CA THR A 178 -26.47 14.92 -13.66
C THR A 178 -27.48 14.91 -12.51
N PHE A 179 -27.31 13.96 -11.60
CA PHE A 179 -28.09 13.90 -10.38
C PHE A 179 -27.54 14.90 -9.37
N ASP A 180 -28.44 15.66 -8.79
CA ASP A 180 -28.18 16.54 -7.67
C ASP A 180 -28.57 15.84 -6.37
N LYS A 181 -27.67 15.84 -5.37
CA LYS A 181 -27.90 15.20 -4.06
C LYS A 181 -29.17 15.71 -3.40
N GLU A 182 -29.41 17.03 -3.42
CA GLU A 182 -30.53 17.68 -2.73
C GLU A 182 -31.86 17.39 -3.38
N THR A 183 -31.89 17.35 -4.72
CA THR A 183 -33.12 17.16 -5.50
C THR A 183 -33.41 15.72 -5.88
N SER A 184 -32.38 14.84 -5.92
CA SER A 184 -32.49 13.45 -6.39
C SER A 184 -32.58 12.43 -5.26
N TYR A 185 -32.12 12.77 -4.06
CA TYR A 185 -32.16 11.88 -2.91
C TYR A 185 -33.61 11.60 -2.49
N ASN A 186 -33.95 10.32 -2.33
CA ASN A 186 -35.26 9.81 -1.93
C ASN A 186 -36.44 10.33 -2.80
N THR A 187 -36.15 10.61 -4.07
CA THR A 187 -37.14 11.07 -5.05
C THR A 187 -37.12 10.23 -6.32
N LEU A 188 -38.24 10.24 -7.07
CA LEU A 188 -38.31 9.66 -8.40
C LEU A 188 -37.86 10.68 -9.42
N VAL A 189 -36.73 10.45 -10.02
CA VAL A 189 -36.22 11.26 -11.15
C VAL A 189 -36.68 10.65 -12.44
N THR A 190 -37.41 11.43 -13.27
CA THR A 190 -37.89 11.01 -14.58
C THR A 190 -37.13 11.69 -15.68
N ILE A 191 -36.46 10.94 -16.53
CA ILE A 191 -35.74 11.43 -17.70
C ILE A 191 -36.60 11.13 -18.92
N PRO A 192 -37.12 12.15 -19.60
CA PRO A 192 -37.93 11.99 -20.81
C PRO A 192 -37.01 11.72 -22.02
N ASP A 193 -37.65 11.28 -23.11
CA ASP A 193 -37.03 11.20 -24.43
C ASP A 193 -35.77 10.34 -24.50
N VAL A 194 -35.82 9.14 -23.91
CA VAL A 194 -34.76 8.14 -24.00
C VAL A 194 -34.99 7.26 -25.22
N SER A 195 -33.94 6.91 -25.95
CA SER A 195 -33.97 5.99 -27.08
C SER A 195 -34.56 4.64 -26.66
N MET A 196 -35.46 4.13 -27.50
CA MET A 196 -36.04 2.79 -27.35
C MET A 196 -35.27 1.71 -28.15
N ASN A 197 -34.20 2.10 -28.84
CA ASN A 197 -33.39 1.17 -29.60
C ASN A 197 -32.62 0.22 -28.63
N PRO A 198 -32.78 -1.10 -28.70
CA PRO A 198 -32.11 -2.04 -27.83
C PRO A 198 -30.56 -2.01 -27.93
N ALA A 199 -30.03 -1.47 -29.03
CA ALA A 199 -28.58 -1.32 -29.21
C ALA A 199 -28.00 -0.11 -28.44
N ASP A 200 -28.87 0.79 -27.95
CA ASP A 200 -28.42 1.97 -27.21
C ASP A 200 -28.28 1.65 -25.72
N THR A 201 -27.06 1.77 -25.21
CA THR A 201 -26.74 1.52 -23.81
C THR A 201 -26.83 2.81 -22.99
N VAL A 202 -27.41 2.70 -21.81
CA VAL A 202 -27.37 3.76 -20.80
C VAL A 202 -26.25 3.43 -19.82
N TYR A 203 -25.43 4.43 -19.56
CA TYR A 203 -24.31 4.29 -18.63
C TYR A 203 -24.53 5.17 -17.41
N VAL A 204 -24.23 4.62 -16.25
CA VAL A 204 -24.12 5.35 -15.00
C VAL A 204 -22.66 5.66 -14.76
N LEU A 205 -22.32 6.95 -14.81
CA LEU A 205 -20.99 7.47 -14.56
C LEU A 205 -20.96 7.99 -13.13
N ARG A 206 -19.97 7.59 -12.37
CA ARG A 206 -19.78 8.01 -10.98
C ARG A 206 -18.38 8.51 -10.80
N ARG A 207 -18.26 9.66 -10.14
CA ARG A 207 -17.01 10.21 -9.66
C ARG A 207 -17.10 10.33 -8.14
N GLY A 208 -16.09 9.88 -7.46
CA GLY A 208 -16.08 9.91 -6.01
C GLY A 208 -14.69 10.06 -5.44
N LYS A 209 -14.62 10.38 -4.16
CA LYS A 209 -13.37 10.52 -3.42
C LYS A 209 -13.54 9.85 -2.06
N LEU A 210 -12.57 9.02 -1.71
CA LEU A 210 -12.45 8.44 -0.38
C LEU A 210 -11.53 9.31 0.48
N GLU A 211 -11.74 9.31 1.79
CA GLU A 211 -10.99 10.13 2.72
C GLU A 211 -9.48 9.83 2.66
N ASP A 212 -9.13 8.55 2.62
CA ASP A 212 -7.73 8.09 2.61
C ASP A 212 -7.16 7.88 1.20
N CYS A 213 -7.88 8.28 0.14
CA CYS A 213 -7.45 8.12 -1.23
C CYS A 213 -7.16 9.49 -1.86
N PRO A 214 -5.93 9.75 -2.35
CA PRO A 214 -5.62 11.00 -3.03
C PRO A 214 -6.34 11.14 -4.39
N ASP A 215 -6.80 10.02 -4.96
CA ASP A 215 -7.36 9.95 -6.30
C ASP A 215 -8.86 10.22 -6.33
N ILE A 216 -9.33 10.76 -7.45
CA ILE A 216 -10.74 10.73 -7.81
C ILE A 216 -11.02 9.40 -8.50
N ILE A 217 -11.94 8.63 -7.92
CA ILE A 217 -12.35 7.34 -8.45
C ILE A 217 -13.45 7.55 -9.48
N GLU A 218 -13.25 7.05 -10.68
CA GLU A 218 -14.24 7.11 -11.76
C GLU A 218 -14.71 5.69 -12.10
N THR A 219 -16.01 5.47 -12.03
CA THR A 219 -16.62 4.18 -12.40
C THR A 219 -17.71 4.36 -13.43
N ARG A 220 -17.88 3.33 -14.26
CA ARG A 220 -18.90 3.27 -15.29
C ARG A 220 -19.57 1.89 -15.25
N THR A 221 -20.88 1.86 -15.13
CA THR A 221 -21.72 0.65 -15.22
C THR A 221 -22.84 0.83 -16.19
#